data_97cc3bddfc84449769209581c7c7eddd
#
_entry.id   97cc3bddfc84449769209581c7c7eddd
#
_cell.length_a   1.000
_cell.length_b   1.000
_cell.length_c   1.000
_cell.angle_alpha   90.00
_cell.angle_beta   90.00
_cell.angle_gamma   90.00
#
_symmetry.space_group_name_H-M   'P 1'
#
loop_
_entity.id
_entity.type
_entity.pdbx_description
1 polymer ?
#
loop_
_entity_poly.entity_id
_entity_poly.type
_entity_poly.pdbx_seq_one_letter_code
_entity_poly.pdbx_strand_id
1 'polypeptide(L)'
;MLLNDRCLRGLLGQCFPMPAQPSRYLKGICMLLCFASIMTTTMYEAYLQAYFTHPPHEMMLRSFEDILNSRYKIAVERGEAVNSLLRNFSLTTTNAHHALVLDDWQEFIRLREAFNDSFIYPVTEVRWFSLKEQQKYFSEPVFYYSEDVCLKHFLLLSLPLRRHLPYRQLFERHILAMQEFGISKLWMANSFNEMARLKVASRKDFSHPDEIEDQ
;
A
#
# COMPACT_ATOMS: atom_id res chain seq x y z
N MET A 1 -9.14 -45.33 -21.62
CA MET A 1 -8.39 -45.85 -20.47
C MET A 1 -8.90 -45.11 -19.23
N LEU A 2 -9.83 -45.74 -18.54
CA LEU A 2 -10.52 -45.13 -17.39
C LEU A 2 -9.51 -44.90 -16.28
N LEU A 3 -9.30 -43.65 -15.92
CA LEU A 3 -8.59 -43.33 -14.67
C LEU A 3 -9.33 -44.09 -13.57
N ASN A 4 -8.69 -45.11 -13.01
CA ASN A 4 -9.32 -45.96 -12.03
C ASN A 4 -9.71 -45.06 -10.84
N ASP A 5 -10.97 -44.96 -10.51
CA ASP A 5 -11.57 -44.18 -9.41
C ASP A 5 -10.76 -44.35 -8.09
N ARG A 6 -10.13 -45.49 -7.90
CA ARG A 6 -9.24 -45.82 -6.78
C ARG A 6 -7.94 -44.98 -6.74
N CYS A 7 -7.35 -44.70 -7.92
CA CYS A 7 -6.14 -43.86 -7.99
C CYS A 7 -6.47 -42.41 -7.65
N LEU A 8 -7.64 -41.93 -8.10
CA LEU A 8 -8.11 -40.58 -7.82
C LEU A 8 -8.42 -40.38 -6.33
N ARG A 9 -9.05 -41.36 -5.70
CA ARG A 9 -9.26 -41.36 -4.25
C ARG A 9 -7.95 -41.39 -3.47
N GLY A 10 -6.98 -42.19 -3.91
CA GLY A 10 -5.63 -42.20 -3.31
C GLY A 10 -4.92 -40.88 -3.40
N LEU A 11 -5.01 -40.16 -4.53
CA LEU A 11 -4.46 -38.81 -4.72
C LEU A 11 -5.15 -37.76 -3.83
N LEU A 12 -6.44 -37.92 -3.61
CA LEU A 12 -7.24 -37.05 -2.72
C LEU A 12 -7.12 -37.41 -1.22
N GLY A 13 -6.19 -38.31 -0.84
CA GLY A 13 -6.02 -38.72 0.56
C GLY A 13 -7.14 -39.62 1.11
N GLN A 14 -8.03 -40.10 0.24
CA GLN A 14 -9.12 -40.97 0.67
C GLN A 14 -8.66 -42.44 0.73
N CYS A 15 -9.13 -43.15 1.74
CA CYS A 15 -8.86 -44.59 1.85
C CYS A 15 -9.50 -45.34 0.70
N PHE A 16 -8.75 -46.24 0.09
CA PHE A 16 -9.26 -47.15 -0.94
C PHE A 16 -8.96 -48.60 -0.54
N PRO A 17 -9.90 -49.56 -0.83
CA PRO A 17 -9.70 -50.93 -0.48
C PRO A 17 -8.62 -51.58 -1.35
N MET A 18 -7.60 -52.18 -0.69
CA MET A 18 -6.59 -52.98 -1.34
C MET A 18 -7.14 -54.38 -1.66
N PRO A 19 -6.74 -54.99 -2.81
CA PRO A 19 -7.05 -56.40 -3.06
C PRO A 19 -6.33 -57.29 -2.00
N ALA A 20 -6.96 -58.44 -1.68
CA ALA A 20 -6.55 -59.33 -0.62
C ALA A 20 -5.08 -59.87 -0.80
N GLN A 21 -4.60 -59.98 -2.02
CA GLN A 21 -3.21 -60.38 -2.32
C GLN A 21 -2.59 -59.42 -3.39
N PRO A 22 -2.09 -58.27 -2.96
CA PRO A 22 -1.46 -57.33 -3.89
C PRO A 22 -0.07 -57.78 -4.31
N SER A 23 0.23 -57.70 -5.61
CA SER A 23 1.59 -57.92 -6.13
C SER A 23 2.60 -56.93 -5.54
N ARG A 24 3.90 -57.27 -5.51
CA ARG A 24 4.93 -56.37 -4.97
C ARG A 24 4.97 -55.03 -5.72
N TYR A 25 4.74 -55.03 -7.01
CA TYR A 25 4.65 -53.81 -7.84
C TYR A 25 3.44 -52.93 -7.47
N LEU A 26 2.29 -53.57 -7.23
CA LEU A 26 1.08 -52.83 -6.83
C LEU A 26 1.27 -52.16 -5.46
N LYS A 27 1.92 -52.86 -4.52
CA LYS A 27 2.28 -52.25 -3.21
C LYS A 27 3.16 -51.01 -3.39
N GLY A 28 4.20 -51.07 -4.25
CA GLY A 28 5.08 -49.95 -4.52
C GLY A 28 4.34 -48.75 -5.10
N ILE A 29 3.45 -48.99 -6.08
CA ILE A 29 2.64 -47.95 -6.69
C ILE A 29 1.71 -47.31 -5.64
N CYS A 30 1.05 -48.12 -4.82
CA CYS A 30 0.18 -47.59 -3.76
C CYS A 30 0.96 -46.77 -2.74
N MET A 31 2.18 -47.19 -2.34
CA MET A 31 3.05 -46.39 -1.46
C MET A 31 3.41 -45.05 -2.08
N LEU A 32 3.79 -45.01 -3.35
CA LEU A 32 4.10 -43.76 -4.05
C LEU A 32 2.89 -42.82 -4.13
N LEU A 33 1.70 -43.39 -4.40
CA LEU A 33 0.46 -42.60 -4.41
C LEU A 33 0.13 -42.02 -3.02
N CYS A 34 0.27 -42.80 -1.99
CA CYS A 34 0.05 -42.32 -0.62
C CYS A 34 1.07 -41.22 -0.25
N PHE A 35 2.34 -41.41 -0.60
CA PHE A 35 3.36 -40.40 -0.34
C PHE A 35 3.07 -39.10 -1.11
N ALA A 36 2.75 -39.18 -2.41
CA ALA A 36 2.37 -38.03 -3.21
C ALA A 36 1.14 -37.30 -2.65
N SER A 37 0.13 -38.06 -2.20
CA SER A 37 -1.07 -37.51 -1.56
C SER A 37 -0.73 -36.75 -0.27
N ILE A 38 0.06 -37.34 0.62
CA ILE A 38 0.46 -36.70 1.86
C ILE A 38 1.22 -35.39 1.54
N MET A 39 2.17 -35.44 0.62
CA MET A 39 2.93 -34.25 0.24
C MET A 39 2.06 -33.13 -0.35
N THR A 40 1.13 -33.47 -1.24
CA THR A 40 0.21 -32.47 -1.83
C THR A 40 -0.75 -31.89 -0.78
N THR A 41 -1.31 -32.72 0.10
CA THR A 41 -2.22 -32.27 1.15
C THR A 41 -1.50 -31.37 2.15
N THR A 42 -0.34 -31.77 2.63
CA THR A 42 0.44 -30.96 3.59
C THR A 42 0.91 -29.64 2.98
N MET A 43 1.34 -29.63 1.71
CA MET A 43 1.66 -28.38 1.02
C MET A 43 0.45 -27.48 0.87
N TYR A 44 -0.69 -28.02 0.48
CA TYR A 44 -1.91 -27.25 0.35
C TYR A 44 -2.35 -26.63 1.69
N GLU A 45 -2.36 -27.43 2.77
CA GLU A 45 -2.68 -26.94 4.11
C GLU A 45 -1.70 -25.85 4.58
N ALA A 46 -0.41 -26.05 4.35
CA ALA A 46 0.60 -25.05 4.70
C ALA A 46 0.41 -23.73 3.93
N TYR A 47 0.12 -23.79 2.62
CA TYR A 47 -0.20 -22.59 1.82
C TYR A 47 -1.49 -21.92 2.27
N LEU A 48 -2.53 -22.71 2.55
CA LEU A 48 -3.80 -22.18 3.02
C LEU A 48 -3.63 -21.47 4.37
N GLN A 49 -2.91 -22.10 5.29
CA GLN A 49 -2.63 -21.53 6.60
C GLN A 49 -1.77 -20.26 6.50
N ALA A 50 -0.75 -20.27 5.63
CA ALA A 50 0.05 -19.08 5.37
C ALA A 50 -0.78 -17.94 4.77
N TYR A 51 -1.71 -18.25 3.87
CA TYR A 51 -2.61 -17.27 3.26
C TYR A 51 -3.57 -16.64 4.28
N PHE A 52 -4.09 -17.41 5.22
CA PHE A 52 -4.97 -16.89 6.27
C PHE A 52 -4.22 -16.11 7.34
N THR A 53 -2.99 -16.51 7.67
CA THR A 53 -2.19 -15.80 8.69
C THR A 53 -1.51 -14.56 8.14
N HIS A 54 -1.08 -14.61 6.89
CA HIS A 54 -0.41 -13.51 6.20
C HIS A 54 -0.97 -13.41 4.77
N PRO A 55 -2.16 -12.80 4.62
CA PRO A 55 -2.71 -12.57 3.28
C PRO A 55 -1.68 -11.77 2.46
N PRO A 56 -1.46 -12.14 1.19
CA PRO A 56 -0.52 -11.43 0.35
C PRO A 56 -0.96 -9.98 0.25
N HIS A 57 -0.14 -9.09 0.76
CA HIS A 57 -0.36 -7.66 0.55
C HIS A 57 -0.25 -7.35 -0.94
N GLU A 58 -1.06 -6.43 -1.42
CA GLU A 58 -0.93 -5.94 -2.79
C GLU A 58 0.50 -5.45 -3.00
N MET A 59 1.09 -5.75 -4.16
CA MET A 59 2.44 -5.31 -4.48
C MET A 59 2.50 -3.79 -4.43
N MET A 60 3.45 -3.26 -3.66
CA MET A 60 3.72 -1.82 -3.67
C MET A 60 4.08 -1.38 -5.09
N LEU A 61 3.42 -0.34 -5.56
CA LEU A 61 3.70 0.29 -6.84
C LEU A 61 5.04 1.03 -6.74
N ARG A 62 6.06 0.54 -7.44
CA ARG A 62 7.42 1.09 -7.40
C ARG A 62 7.80 1.86 -8.65
N SER A 63 7.01 1.72 -9.69
CA SER A 63 7.27 2.34 -10.98
C SER A 63 6.01 3.04 -11.49
N PHE A 64 6.20 4.03 -12.36
CA PHE A 64 5.07 4.65 -13.07
C PHE A 64 4.38 3.67 -14.02
N GLU A 65 5.10 2.71 -14.57
CA GLU A 65 4.52 1.65 -15.39
C GLU A 65 3.60 0.76 -14.55
N ASP A 66 3.98 0.48 -13.31
CA ASP A 66 3.13 -0.29 -12.38
C ASP A 66 1.83 0.46 -12.11
N ILE A 67 1.89 1.78 -11.96
CA ILE A 67 0.69 2.62 -11.77
C ILE A 67 -0.22 2.57 -13.00
N LEU A 68 0.34 2.70 -14.20
CA LEU A 68 -0.43 2.63 -15.44
C LEU A 68 -1.06 1.26 -15.70
N ASN A 69 -0.42 0.19 -15.20
CA ASN A 69 -0.93 -1.17 -15.30
C ASN A 69 -1.86 -1.55 -14.13
N SER A 70 -1.96 -0.70 -13.11
CA SER A 70 -2.81 -0.92 -11.95
C SER A 70 -4.25 -0.50 -12.20
N ARG A 71 -5.14 -0.91 -11.29
CA ARG A 71 -6.54 -0.47 -11.27
C ARG A 71 -6.73 0.96 -10.73
N TYR A 72 -5.70 1.52 -10.10
CA TYR A 72 -5.78 2.79 -9.41
C TYR A 72 -5.68 3.97 -10.38
N LYS A 73 -6.36 5.07 -10.04
CA LYS A 73 -6.25 6.33 -10.75
C LYS A 73 -5.47 7.33 -9.92
N ILE A 74 -4.70 8.16 -10.57
CA ILE A 74 -3.98 9.25 -9.90
C ILE A 74 -4.93 10.43 -9.78
N ALA A 75 -5.28 10.81 -8.55
CA ALA A 75 -6.06 12.02 -8.31
C ALA A 75 -5.12 13.23 -8.25
N VAL A 76 -5.38 14.22 -9.08
CA VAL A 76 -4.59 15.46 -9.16
C VAL A 76 -5.48 16.67 -9.28
N GLU A 77 -5.02 17.78 -8.71
CA GLU A 77 -5.66 19.07 -8.93
C GLU A 77 -5.28 19.64 -10.29
N ARG A 78 -6.22 20.35 -10.91
CA ARG A 78 -5.98 21.14 -12.13
C ARG A 78 -5.07 22.33 -11.80
N GLY A 79 -3.79 22.20 -12.07
CA GLY A 79 -2.81 23.24 -11.80
C GLY A 79 -1.41 22.80 -12.22
N GLU A 80 -0.40 23.23 -11.47
CA GLU A 80 0.99 22.83 -11.75
C GLU A 80 1.22 21.31 -11.73
N ALA A 81 0.44 20.58 -10.93
CA ALA A 81 0.55 19.13 -10.81
C ALA A 81 0.20 18.40 -12.11
N VAL A 82 -0.84 18.86 -12.83
CA VAL A 82 -1.23 18.27 -14.12
C VAL A 82 -0.12 18.44 -15.15
N ASN A 83 0.48 19.62 -15.23
CA ASN A 83 1.57 19.89 -16.17
C ASN A 83 2.82 19.06 -15.86
N SER A 84 3.14 18.85 -14.58
CA SER A 84 4.26 18.01 -14.18
C SER A 84 3.99 16.52 -14.42
N LEU A 85 2.77 16.05 -14.17
CA LEU A 85 2.32 14.72 -14.51
C LEU A 85 2.39 14.46 -16.00
N LEU A 86 1.78 15.31 -16.82
CA LEU A 86 1.78 15.20 -18.28
C LEU A 86 3.20 15.18 -18.84
N ARG A 87 4.11 15.94 -18.25
CA ARG A 87 5.50 16.03 -18.69
C ARG A 87 6.34 14.83 -18.29
N ASN A 88 6.20 14.34 -17.06
CA ASN A 88 7.03 13.26 -16.53
C ASN A 88 6.52 11.88 -16.89
N PHE A 89 5.20 11.72 -17.07
CA PHE A 89 4.57 10.43 -17.36
C PHE A 89 4.39 10.16 -18.85
N SER A 90 4.77 11.11 -19.73
CA SER A 90 4.39 11.01 -21.15
C SER A 90 2.92 10.59 -21.27
N LEU A 91 2.07 11.14 -20.39
CA LEU A 91 0.62 10.95 -20.43
C LEU A 91 0.13 11.56 -21.75
N THR A 92 0.32 10.78 -22.80
CA THR A 92 -0.32 11.02 -24.08
C THR A 92 -1.82 10.89 -23.86
N THR A 93 -2.59 11.45 -24.77
CA THR A 93 -4.06 11.35 -24.77
C THR A 93 -4.59 9.92 -24.57
N THR A 94 -3.77 8.92 -24.84
CA THR A 94 -4.08 7.49 -24.67
C THR A 94 -4.19 7.04 -23.21
N ASN A 95 -3.47 7.67 -22.28
CA ASN A 95 -3.42 7.27 -20.87
C ASN A 95 -4.15 8.26 -19.93
N ALA A 96 -4.88 9.22 -20.50
CA ALA A 96 -5.60 10.23 -19.71
C ALA A 96 -6.67 9.64 -18.78
N HIS A 97 -7.14 8.42 -19.04
CA HIS A 97 -8.12 7.73 -18.18
C HIS A 97 -7.57 7.28 -16.83
N HIS A 98 -6.23 7.22 -16.67
CA HIS A 98 -5.58 6.90 -15.39
C HIS A 98 -5.43 8.11 -14.47
N ALA A 99 -5.73 9.32 -14.94
CA ALA A 99 -5.70 10.52 -14.13
C ALA A 99 -7.11 11.05 -13.88
N LEU A 100 -7.47 11.25 -12.62
CA LEU A 100 -8.65 12.01 -12.21
C LEU A 100 -8.21 13.46 -11.95
N VAL A 101 -8.58 14.35 -12.84
CA VAL A 101 -8.28 15.78 -12.68
C VAL A 101 -9.44 16.44 -11.96
N LEU A 102 -9.20 16.91 -10.76
CA LEU A 102 -10.18 17.64 -9.95
C LEU A 102 -9.99 19.14 -10.14
N ASP A 103 -11.09 19.85 -10.37
CA ASP A 103 -11.10 21.30 -10.53
C ASP A 103 -11.07 22.03 -9.20
N ASP A 104 -11.62 21.39 -8.16
CA ASP A 104 -11.71 21.94 -6.81
C ASP A 104 -10.66 21.30 -5.89
N TRP A 105 -9.77 22.14 -5.35
CA TRP A 105 -8.80 21.77 -4.33
C TRP A 105 -9.45 21.19 -3.07
N GLN A 106 -10.61 21.70 -2.68
CA GLN A 106 -11.30 21.22 -1.48
C GLN A 106 -11.82 19.80 -1.66
N GLU A 107 -12.30 19.46 -2.86
CA GLU A 107 -12.72 18.09 -3.17
C GLU A 107 -11.54 17.12 -3.16
N PHE A 108 -10.39 17.53 -3.71
CA PHE A 108 -9.15 16.75 -3.64
C PHE A 108 -8.74 16.47 -2.20
N ILE A 109 -8.76 17.50 -1.32
CA ILE A 109 -8.45 17.34 0.10
C ILE A 109 -9.46 16.39 0.74
N ARG A 110 -10.75 16.59 0.50
CA ARG A 110 -11.82 15.78 1.09
C ARG A 110 -11.65 14.29 0.76
N LEU A 111 -11.38 13.94 -0.49
CA LEU A 111 -11.16 12.54 -0.91
C LEU A 111 -9.93 11.93 -0.21
N ARG A 112 -8.84 12.69 -0.12
CA ARG A 112 -7.62 12.23 0.54
C ARG A 112 -7.79 12.09 2.05
N GLU A 113 -8.43 13.06 2.73
CA GLU A 113 -8.65 13.03 4.17
C GLU A 113 -9.70 11.99 4.59
N ALA A 114 -10.58 11.60 3.67
CA ALA A 114 -11.49 10.48 3.85
C ALA A 114 -10.82 9.11 3.67
N PHE A 115 -9.52 9.08 3.38
CA PHE A 115 -8.75 7.85 3.12
C PHE A 115 -9.34 6.97 2.01
N ASN A 116 -9.85 7.60 0.94
CA ASN A 116 -10.37 6.85 -0.19
C ASN A 116 -9.23 6.13 -0.92
N ASP A 117 -9.19 4.81 -0.82
CA ASP A 117 -8.15 3.93 -1.35
C ASP A 117 -8.26 3.67 -2.86
N SER A 118 -9.33 4.16 -3.50
CA SER A 118 -9.52 4.00 -4.96
C SER A 118 -8.54 4.85 -5.78
N PHE A 119 -7.82 5.78 -5.14
CA PHE A 119 -6.96 6.74 -5.81
C PHE A 119 -5.55 6.77 -5.22
N ILE A 120 -4.61 7.14 -6.09
CA ILE A 120 -3.24 7.49 -5.72
C ILE A 120 -3.15 9.00 -5.58
N TYR A 121 -2.67 9.48 -4.44
CA TYR A 121 -2.57 10.91 -4.15
C TYR A 121 -1.11 11.37 -4.15
N PRO A 122 -0.74 12.40 -4.91
CA PRO A 122 0.55 13.05 -4.75
C PRO A 122 0.57 13.80 -3.42
N VAL A 123 1.55 13.49 -2.60
CA VAL A 123 1.72 14.12 -1.29
C VAL A 123 3.17 14.54 -1.07
N THR A 124 3.38 15.60 -0.31
CA THR A 124 4.70 15.97 0.18
C THR A 124 5.09 15.09 1.36
N GLU A 125 6.39 14.93 1.61
CA GLU A 125 6.89 14.17 2.76
C GLU A 125 6.30 14.67 4.10
N VAL A 126 6.19 15.99 4.25
CA VAL A 126 5.59 16.61 5.46
C VAL A 126 4.13 16.19 5.63
N ARG A 127 3.36 16.17 4.54
CA ARG A 127 1.95 15.76 4.59
C ARG A 127 1.83 14.26 4.83
N TRP A 128 2.71 13.46 4.21
CA TRP A 128 2.76 12.03 4.47
C TRP A 128 3.02 11.74 5.95
N PHE A 129 3.93 12.47 6.59
CA PHE A 129 4.17 12.31 8.02
C PHE A 129 2.90 12.47 8.85
N SER A 130 2.08 13.49 8.54
CA SER A 130 0.79 13.71 9.22
C SER A 130 -0.19 12.55 8.99
N LEU A 131 -0.32 12.05 7.74
CA LEU A 131 -1.18 10.92 7.41
C LEU A 131 -0.69 9.63 8.09
N LYS A 132 0.61 9.42 8.15
CA LYS A 132 1.23 8.28 8.84
C LYS A 132 0.94 8.31 10.35
N GLU A 133 1.00 9.47 11.00
CA GLU A 133 0.65 9.61 12.42
C GLU A 133 -0.85 9.35 12.64
N GLN A 134 -1.70 9.74 11.70
CA GLN A 134 -3.14 9.47 11.76
C GLN A 134 -3.43 7.98 11.63
N GLN A 135 -2.77 7.28 10.70
CA GLN A 135 -2.95 5.83 10.48
C GLN A 135 -2.47 4.96 11.66
N LYS A 136 -1.74 5.50 12.63
CA LYS A 136 -1.43 4.76 13.87
C LYS A 136 -2.66 4.44 14.72
N TYR A 137 -3.76 5.12 14.47
CA TYR A 137 -5.05 4.89 15.15
C TYR A 137 -5.95 3.92 14.37
N PHE A 138 -5.54 3.48 13.18
CA PHE A 138 -6.30 2.57 12.35
C PHE A 138 -5.93 1.11 12.68
N SER A 139 -6.88 0.21 12.48
CA SER A 139 -6.67 -1.23 12.63
C SER A 139 -5.68 -1.75 11.60
N GLU A 140 -5.78 -1.23 10.37
CA GLU A 140 -4.88 -1.54 9.27
C GLU A 140 -4.48 -0.26 8.52
N PRO A 141 -3.24 -0.15 8.03
CA PRO A 141 -2.83 1.01 7.25
C PRO A 141 -3.52 1.01 5.89
N VAL A 142 -4.20 2.10 5.55
CA VAL A 142 -4.91 2.27 4.28
C VAL A 142 -3.97 2.77 3.18
N PHE A 143 -3.11 3.75 3.51
CA PHE A 143 -2.18 4.34 2.56
C PHE A 143 -0.75 3.90 2.81
N TYR A 144 -0.04 3.67 1.72
CA TYR A 144 1.40 3.41 1.70
C TYR A 144 2.11 4.51 0.92
N TYR A 145 3.31 4.84 1.35
CA TYR A 145 4.15 5.83 0.69
C TYR A 145 5.21 5.14 -0.18
N SER A 146 5.24 5.47 -1.47
CA SER A 146 6.28 5.01 -2.38
C SER A 146 7.36 6.07 -2.48
N GLU A 147 8.58 5.72 -2.09
CA GLU A 147 9.76 6.57 -2.23
C GLU A 147 10.30 6.54 -3.67
N ASP A 148 10.02 5.46 -4.39
CA ASP A 148 10.53 5.22 -5.74
C ASP A 148 9.77 6.03 -6.80
N VAL A 149 8.50 6.35 -6.54
CA VAL A 149 7.63 7.08 -7.46
C VAL A 149 7.54 8.54 -7.03
N CYS A 150 8.38 9.38 -7.58
CA CYS A 150 8.42 10.80 -7.25
C CYS A 150 8.03 11.67 -8.44
N LEU A 151 6.99 12.49 -8.27
CA LEU A 151 6.55 13.45 -9.29
C LEU A 151 7.53 14.60 -9.49
N LYS A 152 8.19 15.00 -8.41
CA LYS A 152 9.10 16.13 -8.40
C LYS A 152 10.22 15.89 -7.38
N HIS A 153 11.40 15.53 -7.87
CA HIS A 153 12.53 15.16 -7.02
C HIS A 153 13.05 16.29 -6.13
N PHE A 154 12.87 17.56 -6.56
CA PHE A 154 13.34 18.71 -5.79
C PHE A 154 12.24 19.75 -5.67
N LEU A 155 11.67 19.85 -4.48
CA LEU A 155 10.89 21.00 -4.06
C LEU A 155 11.76 21.85 -3.12
N LEU A 156 12.34 22.93 -3.64
CA LEU A 156 13.06 23.87 -2.82
C LEU A 156 12.06 24.68 -1.98
N LEU A 157 11.87 24.24 -0.74
CA LEU A 157 11.20 25.04 0.29
C LEU A 157 12.23 26.02 0.86
N SER A 158 12.18 27.27 0.43
CA SER A 158 13.04 28.32 0.94
C SER A 158 12.22 29.39 1.66
N LEU A 159 12.71 29.81 2.82
CA LEU A 159 12.20 31.00 3.47
C LEU A 159 12.82 32.23 2.82
N PRO A 160 12.04 33.11 2.19
CA PRO A 160 12.58 34.35 1.64
C PRO A 160 13.06 35.25 2.78
N LEU A 161 14.35 35.41 2.89
CA LEU A 161 14.97 36.31 3.88
C LEU A 161 15.39 37.60 3.21
N ARG A 162 15.23 38.72 3.92
CA ARG A 162 15.71 40.03 3.46
C ARG A 162 17.20 39.98 3.23
N ARG A 163 17.69 40.54 2.10
CA ARG A 163 19.08 40.47 1.63
C ARG A 163 20.13 40.88 2.68
N HIS A 164 19.80 41.80 3.57
CA HIS A 164 20.73 42.36 4.60
C HIS A 164 20.22 42.06 6.01
N LEU A 165 19.69 40.87 6.25
CA LEU A 165 19.31 40.48 7.60
C LEU A 165 20.55 40.25 8.46
N PRO A 166 20.76 41.04 9.55
CA PRO A 166 22.01 40.98 10.35
C PRO A 166 22.23 39.63 11.06
N TYR A 167 21.15 38.85 11.27
CA TYR A 167 21.21 37.58 12.00
C TYR A 167 21.11 36.34 11.09
N ARG A 168 21.38 36.49 9.78
CA ARG A 168 21.23 35.38 8.81
C ARG A 168 22.03 34.16 9.21
N GLN A 169 23.31 34.31 9.57
CA GLN A 169 24.18 33.20 9.95
C GLN A 169 23.70 32.50 11.23
N LEU A 170 23.16 33.26 12.17
CA LEU A 170 22.60 32.73 13.41
C LEU A 170 21.33 31.88 13.08
N PHE A 171 20.51 32.37 12.16
CA PHE A 171 19.31 31.68 11.73
C PHE A 171 19.63 30.36 11.02
N GLU A 172 20.59 30.36 10.09
CA GLU A 172 21.07 29.17 9.39
C GLU A 172 21.61 28.11 10.40
N ARG A 173 22.40 28.55 11.39
CA ARG A 173 22.92 27.66 12.44
C ARG A 173 21.77 27.04 13.28
N HIS A 174 20.76 27.82 13.64
CA HIS A 174 19.62 27.30 14.39
C HIS A 174 18.80 26.32 13.58
N ILE A 175 18.55 26.57 12.31
CA ILE A 175 17.82 25.64 11.43
C ILE A 175 18.56 24.30 11.34
N LEU A 176 19.88 24.33 11.13
CA LEU A 176 20.68 23.12 11.09
C LEU A 176 20.65 22.37 12.43
N ALA A 177 20.82 23.06 13.55
CA ALA A 177 20.72 22.46 14.87
C ALA A 177 19.34 21.83 15.12
N MET A 178 18.25 22.46 14.71
CA MET A 178 16.90 21.90 14.84
C MET A 178 16.71 20.61 14.02
N GLN A 179 17.36 20.53 12.85
CA GLN A 179 17.35 19.30 12.04
C GLN A 179 18.18 18.20 12.71
N GLU A 180 19.40 18.51 13.15
CA GLU A 180 20.31 17.56 13.81
C GLU A 180 19.74 16.98 15.10
N PHE A 181 19.08 17.79 15.92
CA PHE A 181 18.43 17.35 17.16
C PHE A 181 17.04 16.71 16.94
N GLY A 182 16.57 16.60 15.71
CA GLY A 182 15.28 15.99 15.39
C GLY A 182 14.05 16.80 15.85
N ILE A 183 14.25 18.07 16.24
CA ILE A 183 13.18 18.97 16.74
C ILE A 183 12.08 19.13 15.67
N SER A 184 12.47 19.20 14.40
CA SER A 184 11.53 19.31 13.29
C SER A 184 10.58 18.11 13.22
N LYS A 185 11.06 16.88 13.45
CA LYS A 185 10.24 15.67 13.50
C LYS A 185 9.29 15.67 14.71
N LEU A 186 9.80 16.09 15.86
CA LEU A 186 8.99 16.23 17.08
C LEU A 186 7.87 17.26 16.87
N TRP A 187 8.16 18.38 16.24
CA TRP A 187 7.13 19.39 15.94
C TRP A 187 6.08 18.89 14.96
N MET A 188 6.48 18.14 13.94
CA MET A 188 5.51 17.52 13.02
C MET A 188 4.57 16.56 13.75
N ALA A 189 5.09 15.70 14.65
CA ALA A 189 4.27 14.82 15.46
C ALA A 189 3.33 15.59 16.41
N ASN A 190 3.84 16.62 17.07
CA ASN A 190 3.05 17.48 17.94
C ASN A 190 1.99 18.26 17.15
N SER A 191 2.31 18.69 15.93
CA SER A 191 1.35 19.38 15.06
C SER A 191 0.14 18.51 14.72
N PHE A 192 0.36 17.21 14.46
CA PHE A 192 -0.76 16.28 14.27
C PHE A 192 -1.64 16.19 15.52
N ASN A 193 -1.05 16.07 16.71
CA ASN A 193 -1.80 16.02 17.95
C ASN A 193 -2.61 17.30 18.20
N GLU A 194 -2.04 18.46 17.88
CA GLU A 194 -2.74 19.74 17.96
C GLU A 194 -3.90 19.84 16.95
N MET A 195 -3.67 19.40 15.71
CA MET A 195 -4.76 19.33 14.71
C MET A 195 -5.89 18.40 15.16
N ALA A 196 -5.56 17.27 15.79
CA ALA A 196 -6.56 16.37 16.34
C ALA A 196 -7.31 17.00 17.53
N ARG A 197 -6.62 17.74 18.40
CA ARG A 197 -7.22 18.50 19.50
C ARG A 197 -8.19 19.57 19.00
N LEU A 198 -7.81 20.26 17.92
CA LEU A 198 -8.63 21.30 17.28
C LEU A 198 -9.73 20.74 16.37
N LYS A 199 -9.89 19.42 16.30
CA LYS A 199 -10.84 18.72 15.42
C LYS A 199 -10.64 19.00 13.91
N VAL A 200 -9.44 19.42 13.52
CA VAL A 200 -9.04 19.58 12.11
C VAL A 200 -8.64 18.24 11.50
N ALA A 201 -8.02 17.37 12.32
CA ALA A 201 -7.71 16.00 11.94
C ALA A 201 -8.53 15.02 12.80
N SER A 202 -8.97 13.93 12.22
CA SER A 202 -9.72 12.90 12.94
C SER A 202 -8.80 11.80 13.45
N ARG A 203 -9.10 11.25 14.63
CA ARG A 203 -8.51 10.01 15.14
C ARG A 203 -9.40 8.79 14.87
N LYS A 204 -10.47 8.98 14.10
CA LYS A 204 -11.37 7.90 13.72
C LYS A 204 -10.63 6.91 12.83
N ASP A 205 -10.91 5.64 13.01
CA ASP A 205 -10.44 4.59 12.12
C ASP A 205 -11.20 4.65 10.79
N PHE A 206 -10.49 4.75 9.68
CA PHE A 206 -11.03 4.76 8.32
C PHE A 206 -10.65 3.49 7.54
N SER A 207 -10.07 2.48 8.21
CA SER A 207 -9.70 1.22 7.57
C SER A 207 -10.90 0.36 7.17
N HIS A 208 -12.05 0.57 7.85
CA HIS A 208 -13.30 -0.13 7.59
C HIS A 208 -14.42 0.86 7.24
N PRO A 209 -14.56 1.26 5.97
CA PRO A 209 -15.55 2.25 5.55
C PRO A 209 -17.00 1.82 5.80
N ASP A 210 -17.28 0.52 5.76
CA ASP A 210 -18.64 -0.01 5.89
C ASP A 210 -19.22 0.10 7.31
N GLU A 211 -18.40 0.24 8.34
CA GLU A 211 -18.84 0.42 9.73
C GLU A 211 -19.18 1.89 10.09
N ILE A 212 -18.97 2.81 9.15
CA ILE A 212 -19.07 4.26 9.40
C ILE A 212 -20.51 4.77 9.17
N GLU A 213 -21.34 4.06 8.39
CA GLU A 213 -22.71 4.51 8.07
C GLU A 213 -23.73 4.29 9.20
N ASP A 214 -23.41 3.48 10.22
CA ASP A 214 -24.36 3.11 11.31
C ASP A 214 -24.17 3.92 12.60
N GLN A 215 -23.44 5.05 12.60
CA GLN A 215 -23.27 5.95 13.74
C GLN A 215 -23.66 7.39 13.36
#